data_2c343698ff6ed02d056b6512027b928e
#
_entry.id   2c343698ff6ed02d056b6512027b928e
#
_cell.length_a   1.000
_cell.length_b   1.000
_cell.length_c   1.000
_cell.angle_alpha   90.00
_cell.angle_beta   90.00
_cell.angle_gamma   90.00
#
_symmetry.space_group_name_H-M   'P 1'
#
loop_
_entity.id
_entity.type
_entity.pdbx_description
1 polymer ?
#
loop_
_entity_poly.entity_id
_entity_poly.type
_entity_poly.pdbx_seq_one_letter_code
_entity_poly.pdbx_strand_id
1 'polypeptide(L)'
;MAKKKKKKKSNVVLNIMIALVFLAGAGVFLYPTISDMWNQYRNAQLVSKYEEAVTELSDNDYDRLWKEAKEYNAEHPVNAIVDAFEEEDTYELSHPYDMVLDPNGDGLMGSIEIPKIKARLAIYHGLSKTVLEKGIGHVEGTSLPIGGKSTHAVLAAHRGLPNAKLFTDLDQMEKGDIFILHILGKHLAYKVDQIKTVLPDETSDLDIIEGEDHVTLITCTPYGVNTHRLLVRGVRTKYVVEDTKNDETIPQKLAVVDPKRVLAGGAAVLVVLILLIYLIVRHRDKKRKKKQLSERKEEAESDEK
;
A
#
# COMPACT_ATOMS: atom_id res chain seq x y z
N MET A 1 -28.99 2.24 66.62
CA MET A 1 -27.77 2.04 65.80
C MET A 1 -28.04 2.36 64.34
N ALA A 2 -27.58 3.46 63.81
CA ALA A 2 -27.86 3.88 62.43
C ALA A 2 -26.92 3.16 61.47
N LYS A 3 -27.46 2.26 60.61
CA LYS A 3 -26.71 1.63 59.51
C LYS A 3 -26.35 2.66 58.44
N LYS A 4 -25.06 3.02 58.35
CA LYS A 4 -24.50 3.83 57.27
C LYS A 4 -24.72 3.13 55.93
N LYS A 5 -25.70 3.59 55.10
CA LYS A 5 -25.88 3.15 53.70
C LYS A 5 -24.63 3.54 52.92
N LYS A 6 -23.77 2.58 52.53
CA LYS A 6 -22.70 2.76 51.54
C LYS A 6 -23.28 3.24 50.21
N LYS A 7 -23.04 4.51 49.85
CA LYS A 7 -23.33 5.02 48.50
C LYS A 7 -22.58 4.14 47.48
N LYS A 8 -23.31 3.35 46.69
CA LYS A 8 -22.77 2.63 45.53
C LYS A 8 -22.19 3.67 44.57
N LYS A 9 -20.87 3.82 44.53
CA LYS A 9 -20.19 4.64 43.52
C LYS A 9 -20.66 4.20 42.14
N SER A 10 -21.10 5.15 41.33
CA SER A 10 -21.53 4.93 39.96
C SER A 10 -20.39 4.26 39.17
N ASN A 11 -20.67 3.13 38.49
CA ASN A 11 -19.71 2.41 37.64
C ASN A 11 -19.39 3.19 36.33
N VAL A 12 -19.67 4.50 36.29
CA VAL A 12 -19.43 5.34 35.12
C VAL A 12 -17.97 5.37 34.75
N VAL A 13 -17.07 5.50 35.73
CA VAL A 13 -15.60 5.51 35.50
C VAL A 13 -15.16 4.18 34.90
N LEU A 14 -15.65 3.04 35.44
CA LEU A 14 -15.35 1.72 34.92
C LEU A 14 -15.84 1.56 33.46
N ASN A 15 -17.05 2.01 33.17
CA ASN A 15 -17.61 1.92 31.81
C ASN A 15 -16.84 2.81 30.81
N ILE A 16 -16.38 4.00 31.24
CA ILE A 16 -15.52 4.87 30.43
C ILE A 16 -14.17 4.17 30.17
N MET A 17 -13.56 3.57 31.18
CA MET A 17 -12.30 2.84 31.01
C MET A 17 -12.46 1.66 30.04
N ILE A 18 -13.53 0.88 30.14
CA ILE A 18 -13.83 -0.22 29.23
C ILE A 18 -13.99 0.31 27.79
N ALA A 19 -14.73 1.41 27.60
CA ALA A 19 -14.92 2.02 26.30
C ALA A 19 -13.58 2.52 25.71
N LEU A 20 -12.72 3.12 26.52
CA LEU A 20 -11.39 3.57 26.06
C LEU A 20 -10.48 2.40 25.65
N VAL A 21 -10.46 1.33 26.44
CA VAL A 21 -9.71 0.11 26.10
C VAL A 21 -10.22 -0.51 24.81
N PHE A 22 -11.55 -0.58 24.64
CA PHE A 22 -12.17 -1.11 23.43
C PHE A 22 -11.81 -0.25 22.19
N LEU A 23 -11.87 1.09 22.32
CA LEU A 23 -11.50 2.01 21.23
C LEU A 23 -10.02 1.92 20.87
N ALA A 24 -9.15 1.80 21.87
CA ALA A 24 -7.73 1.59 21.63
C ALA A 24 -7.47 0.26 20.90
N GLY A 25 -8.10 -0.83 21.34
CA GLY A 25 -8.01 -2.14 20.68
C GLY A 25 -8.56 -2.13 19.25
N ALA A 26 -9.69 -1.48 19.02
CA ALA A 26 -10.26 -1.28 17.68
C ALA A 26 -9.34 -0.44 16.77
N GLY A 27 -8.71 0.61 17.32
CA GLY A 27 -7.73 1.43 16.59
C GLY A 27 -6.51 0.62 16.14
N VAL A 28 -5.95 -0.22 17.01
CA VAL A 28 -4.83 -1.11 16.67
C VAL A 28 -5.25 -2.14 15.63
N PHE A 29 -6.43 -2.73 15.76
CA PHE A 29 -6.95 -3.73 14.82
C PHE A 29 -7.22 -3.16 13.43
N LEU A 30 -7.74 -1.93 13.34
CA LEU A 30 -8.08 -1.27 12.08
C LEU A 30 -6.87 -0.54 11.44
N TYR A 31 -5.78 -0.34 12.19
CA TYR A 31 -4.62 0.40 11.73
C TYR A 31 -4.06 -0.11 10.39
N PRO A 32 -3.82 -1.42 10.17
CA PRO A 32 -3.28 -1.91 8.90
C PRO A 32 -4.18 -1.58 7.72
N THR A 33 -5.49 -1.79 7.86
CA THR A 33 -6.46 -1.53 6.79
C THR A 33 -6.55 -0.04 6.43
N ILE A 34 -6.60 0.84 7.44
CA ILE A 34 -6.68 2.30 7.23
C ILE A 34 -5.38 2.82 6.61
N SER A 35 -4.23 2.32 7.08
CA SER A 35 -2.91 2.68 6.57
C SER A 35 -2.72 2.26 5.12
N ASP A 36 -3.11 1.03 4.77
CA ASP A 36 -3.05 0.53 3.40
C ASP A 36 -3.95 1.36 2.46
N MET A 37 -5.19 1.66 2.86
CA MET A 37 -6.06 2.56 2.09
C MET A 37 -5.44 3.95 1.87
N TRP A 38 -4.77 4.50 2.89
CA TRP A 38 -4.08 5.77 2.78
C TRP A 38 -2.92 5.70 1.79
N ASN A 39 -2.13 4.63 1.84
CA ASN A 39 -1.02 4.41 0.92
C ASN A 39 -1.49 4.23 -0.53
N GLN A 40 -2.54 3.44 -0.76
CA GLN A 40 -3.14 3.28 -2.08
C GLN A 40 -3.63 4.64 -2.64
N TYR A 41 -4.29 5.45 -1.81
CA TYR A 41 -4.73 6.78 -2.19
C TYR A 41 -3.56 7.70 -2.56
N ARG A 42 -2.48 7.70 -1.77
CA ARG A 42 -1.26 8.46 -2.08
C ARG A 42 -0.61 8.01 -3.38
N ASN A 43 -0.45 6.69 -3.58
CA ASN A 43 0.10 6.14 -4.82
C ASN A 43 -0.74 6.57 -6.03
N ALA A 44 -2.06 6.49 -5.95
CA ALA A 44 -2.94 6.92 -7.03
C ALA A 44 -2.77 8.42 -7.36
N GLN A 45 -2.60 9.28 -6.35
CA GLN A 45 -2.32 10.70 -6.58
C GLN A 45 -0.97 10.95 -7.22
N LEU A 46 0.07 10.21 -6.80
CA LEU A 46 1.41 10.33 -7.36
C LEU A 46 1.43 9.88 -8.83
N VAL A 47 0.80 8.73 -9.12
CA VAL A 47 0.65 8.23 -10.49
C VAL A 47 -0.13 9.24 -11.34
N SER A 48 -1.23 9.82 -10.83
CA SER A 48 -1.99 10.83 -11.57
C SER A 48 -1.18 12.09 -11.88
N LYS A 49 -0.37 12.57 -10.93
CA LYS A 49 0.52 13.71 -11.16
C LYS A 49 1.61 13.42 -12.19
N TYR A 50 2.17 12.21 -12.14
CA TYR A 50 3.13 11.77 -13.14
C TYR A 50 2.51 11.72 -14.54
N GLU A 51 1.31 11.14 -14.68
CA GLU A 51 0.58 11.08 -15.95
C GLU A 51 0.25 12.48 -16.49
N GLU A 52 -0.14 13.42 -15.60
CA GLU A 52 -0.37 14.82 -15.96
C GLU A 52 0.90 15.48 -16.46
N ALA A 53 2.01 15.37 -15.73
CA ALA A 53 3.30 15.91 -16.14
C ALA A 53 3.80 15.34 -17.47
N VAL A 54 3.65 14.04 -17.69
CA VAL A 54 3.99 13.41 -18.98
C VAL A 54 3.12 13.95 -20.12
N THR A 55 1.86 14.25 -19.85
CA THR A 55 0.94 14.83 -20.86
C THR A 55 1.29 16.29 -21.20
N GLU A 56 1.89 17.02 -20.26
CA GLU A 56 2.32 18.40 -20.42
C GLU A 56 3.71 18.56 -21.05
N LEU A 57 4.47 17.45 -21.21
CA LEU A 57 5.78 17.49 -21.87
C LEU A 57 5.68 18.00 -23.30
N SER A 58 6.63 18.87 -23.69
CA SER A 58 6.83 19.18 -25.11
C SER A 58 7.33 17.95 -25.87
N ASP A 59 7.07 17.88 -27.19
CA ASP A 59 7.58 16.79 -28.04
C ASP A 59 9.10 16.64 -27.91
N ASN A 60 9.83 17.75 -27.80
CA ASN A 60 11.28 17.79 -27.66
C ASN A 60 11.74 17.18 -26.32
N ASP A 61 11.06 17.52 -25.21
CA ASP A 61 11.40 16.96 -23.88
C ASP A 61 11.07 15.48 -23.81
N TYR A 62 9.93 15.07 -24.38
CA TYR A 62 9.54 13.67 -24.47
C TYR A 62 10.58 12.85 -25.24
N ASP A 63 10.99 13.30 -26.43
CA ASP A 63 12.00 12.63 -27.24
C ASP A 63 13.37 12.61 -26.56
N ARG A 64 13.75 13.69 -25.86
CA ARG A 64 14.97 13.76 -25.07
C ARG A 64 14.98 12.71 -23.96
N LEU A 65 13.95 12.64 -23.13
CA LEU A 65 13.85 11.68 -22.02
C LEU A 65 13.93 10.22 -22.53
N TRP A 66 13.25 9.90 -23.64
CA TRP A 66 13.34 8.59 -24.25
C TRP A 66 14.72 8.28 -24.83
N LYS A 67 15.40 9.27 -25.38
CA LYS A 67 16.75 9.13 -25.94
C LYS A 67 17.74 8.87 -24.81
N GLU A 68 17.76 9.71 -23.79
CA GLU A 68 18.61 9.59 -22.61
C GLU A 68 18.44 8.20 -21.94
N ALA A 69 17.22 7.74 -21.76
CA ALA A 69 16.95 6.42 -21.19
C ALA A 69 17.46 5.25 -22.05
N LYS A 70 17.37 5.35 -23.38
CA LYS A 70 17.92 4.35 -24.30
C LYS A 70 19.43 4.37 -24.32
N GLU A 71 20.06 5.55 -24.31
CA GLU A 71 21.50 5.71 -24.24
C GLU A 71 22.03 5.12 -22.94
N TYR A 72 21.37 5.41 -21.81
CA TYR A 72 21.69 4.81 -20.52
C TYR A 72 21.70 3.28 -20.58
N ASN A 73 20.64 2.64 -21.09
CA ASN A 73 20.56 1.19 -21.21
C ASN A 73 21.64 0.60 -22.17
N ALA A 74 22.09 1.36 -23.17
CA ALA A 74 23.10 0.92 -24.10
C ALA A 74 24.54 1.02 -23.51
N GLU A 75 24.77 2.01 -22.65
CA GLU A 75 26.10 2.31 -22.08
C GLU A 75 26.34 1.57 -20.74
N HIS A 76 25.27 1.21 -20.03
CA HIS A 76 25.32 0.56 -18.72
C HIS A 76 24.73 -0.85 -18.82
N PRO A 77 25.47 -1.82 -19.41
CA PRO A 77 25.11 -3.22 -19.30
C PRO A 77 25.17 -3.62 -17.81
N VAL A 78 24.29 -4.52 -17.39
CA VAL A 78 24.08 -4.92 -16.00
C VAL A 78 25.39 -5.00 -15.22
N ASN A 79 25.53 -4.16 -14.19
CA ASN A 79 26.59 -4.24 -13.20
C ASN A 79 26.22 -5.27 -12.13
N ALA A 80 27.19 -5.65 -11.28
CA ALA A 80 26.93 -6.57 -10.18
C ALA A 80 25.72 -6.09 -9.35
N ILE A 81 24.64 -6.87 -9.38
CA ILE A 81 23.42 -6.57 -8.63
C ILE A 81 23.67 -7.00 -7.19
N VAL A 82 23.49 -6.06 -6.26
CA VAL A 82 23.48 -6.33 -4.81
C VAL A 82 22.06 -6.69 -4.37
N ASP A 83 21.89 -7.35 -3.23
CA ASP A 83 20.56 -7.66 -2.71
C ASP A 83 19.71 -6.38 -2.58
N ALA A 84 18.53 -6.40 -3.18
CA ALA A 84 17.61 -5.26 -3.24
C ALA A 84 17.11 -4.78 -1.87
N PHE A 85 17.34 -5.54 -0.79
CA PHE A 85 16.84 -5.26 0.55
C PHE A 85 17.94 -5.19 1.62
N GLU A 86 19.20 -5.12 1.20
CA GLU A 86 20.30 -4.84 2.11
C GLU A 86 20.22 -3.37 2.55
N GLU A 87 19.96 -3.13 3.83
CA GLU A 87 19.78 -1.79 4.38
C GLU A 87 21.10 -1.01 4.39
N GLU A 88 21.32 -0.19 3.38
CA GLU A 88 22.25 0.92 3.50
C GLU A 88 21.45 2.22 3.72
N ASP A 89 21.49 2.76 4.93
CA ASP A 89 20.91 4.08 5.26
C ASP A 89 21.61 5.23 4.48
N THR A 90 22.68 4.94 3.76
CA THR A 90 23.53 5.88 3.01
C THR A 90 23.46 5.68 1.51
N TYR A 91 22.39 5.05 0.97
CA TYR A 91 22.26 4.85 -0.47
C TYR A 91 22.12 6.19 -1.20
N GLU A 92 23.19 6.57 -1.90
CA GLU A 92 23.19 7.72 -2.81
C GLU A 92 23.06 7.23 -4.25
N LEU A 93 22.12 7.81 -5.00
CA LEU A 93 21.94 7.50 -6.42
C LEU A 93 23.14 7.98 -7.21
N SER A 94 23.61 7.19 -8.17
CA SER A 94 24.69 7.62 -9.07
C SER A 94 24.20 8.59 -10.13
N HIS A 95 25.10 9.42 -10.62
CA HIS A 95 24.86 10.30 -11.74
C HIS A 95 25.33 9.65 -13.03
N PRO A 96 24.58 9.66 -14.16
CA PRO A 96 23.34 10.36 -14.43
C PRO A 96 22.04 9.59 -14.08
N TYR A 97 22.11 8.44 -13.41
CA TYR A 97 20.96 7.57 -13.15
C TYR A 97 19.80 8.29 -12.43
N ASP A 98 20.13 9.11 -11.44
CA ASP A 98 19.16 9.88 -10.63
C ASP A 98 18.32 10.89 -11.42
N MET A 99 18.73 11.24 -12.65
CA MET A 99 18.07 12.22 -13.50
C MET A 99 17.31 11.63 -14.70
N VAL A 100 17.60 10.37 -15.06
CA VAL A 100 17.01 9.74 -16.25
C VAL A 100 15.60 9.24 -15.94
N LEU A 101 14.61 9.48 -16.81
CA LEU A 101 13.19 9.13 -16.60
C LEU A 101 12.53 9.87 -15.43
N ASP A 102 13.02 11.03 -15.04
CA ASP A 102 12.42 11.86 -13.99
C ASP A 102 11.81 13.15 -14.58
N PRO A 103 10.59 13.09 -15.15
CA PRO A 103 9.97 14.26 -15.78
C PRO A 103 9.59 15.37 -14.78
N ASN A 104 9.45 15.03 -13.48
CA ASN A 104 9.03 15.96 -12.42
C ASN A 104 10.14 16.40 -11.48
N GLY A 105 11.32 15.78 -11.52
CA GLY A 105 12.39 16.03 -10.55
C GLY A 105 12.07 15.50 -9.14
N ASP A 106 11.18 14.53 -9.02
CA ASP A 106 10.75 13.95 -7.74
C ASP A 106 11.16 12.47 -7.57
N GLY A 107 11.97 11.95 -8.50
CA GLY A 107 12.48 10.59 -8.54
C GLY A 107 11.49 9.56 -9.03
N LEU A 108 10.35 9.96 -9.59
CA LEU A 108 9.31 9.07 -10.10
C LEU A 108 9.53 8.72 -11.57
N MET A 109 9.85 7.45 -11.85
CA MET A 109 10.12 6.92 -13.20
C MET A 109 8.86 6.52 -13.97
N GLY A 110 7.80 6.14 -13.25
CA GLY A 110 6.58 5.59 -13.83
C GLY A 110 5.69 4.89 -12.82
N SER A 111 4.87 4.00 -13.31
CA SER A 111 4.03 3.15 -12.46
C SER A 111 3.89 1.73 -13.03
N ILE A 112 3.53 0.79 -12.16
CA ILE A 112 3.16 -0.58 -12.53
C ILE A 112 1.71 -0.85 -12.17
N GLU A 113 1.04 -1.61 -13.03
CA GLU A 113 -0.26 -2.20 -12.76
C GLU A 113 -0.15 -3.72 -12.81
N ILE A 114 -0.64 -4.40 -11.75
CA ILE A 114 -0.68 -5.86 -11.62
C ILE A 114 -2.13 -6.26 -11.35
N PRO A 115 -2.93 -6.57 -12.40
CA PRO A 115 -4.37 -6.80 -12.27
C PRO A 115 -4.72 -7.96 -11.32
N LYS A 116 -3.99 -9.07 -11.40
CA LYS A 116 -4.19 -10.27 -10.56
C LYS A 116 -4.29 -9.96 -9.07
N ILE A 117 -3.42 -9.09 -8.58
CA ILE A 117 -3.35 -8.70 -7.16
C ILE A 117 -3.92 -7.31 -6.90
N LYS A 118 -4.54 -6.69 -7.90
CA LYS A 118 -5.16 -5.35 -7.85
C LYS A 118 -4.20 -4.28 -7.33
N ALA A 119 -2.93 -4.35 -7.71
CA ALA A 119 -1.91 -3.38 -7.33
C ALA A 119 -1.69 -2.36 -8.46
N ARG A 120 -1.63 -1.06 -8.10
CA ARG A 120 -1.15 0.03 -8.95
C ARG A 120 -0.22 0.89 -8.12
N LEU A 121 1.08 0.84 -8.43
CA LEU A 121 2.14 1.36 -7.59
C LEU A 121 3.08 2.24 -8.39
N ALA A 122 3.58 3.30 -7.75
CA ALA A 122 4.59 4.19 -8.29
C ALA A 122 5.97 3.50 -8.28
N ILE A 123 6.77 3.74 -9.34
CA ILE A 123 8.14 3.25 -9.50
C ILE A 123 9.09 4.42 -9.33
N TYR A 124 10.05 4.29 -8.44
CA TYR A 124 11.05 5.30 -8.09
C TYR A 124 12.46 4.84 -8.44
N HIS A 125 13.37 5.79 -8.54
CA HIS A 125 14.81 5.49 -8.58
C HIS A 125 15.29 4.90 -7.27
N GLY A 126 16.13 3.86 -7.38
CA GLY A 126 16.85 3.25 -6.27
C GLY A 126 16.00 2.56 -5.23
N LEU A 127 16.66 2.13 -4.18
CA LEU A 127 16.11 1.24 -3.16
C LEU A 127 16.21 1.82 -1.76
N SER A 128 16.30 3.16 -1.65
CA SER A 128 16.36 3.79 -0.34
C SER A 128 15.15 3.39 0.52
N LYS A 129 15.34 3.37 1.83
CA LYS A 129 14.29 3.06 2.79
C LYS A 129 13.02 3.89 2.55
N THR A 130 13.18 5.18 2.26
CA THR A 130 12.07 6.08 1.97
C THR A 130 11.30 5.72 0.69
N VAL A 131 11.96 5.13 -0.29
CA VAL A 131 11.34 4.62 -1.52
C VAL A 131 10.58 3.34 -1.22
N LEU A 132 11.22 2.36 -0.59
CA LEU A 132 10.62 1.05 -0.32
C LEU A 132 9.46 1.10 0.70
N GLU A 133 9.39 2.12 1.56
CA GLU A 133 8.26 2.34 2.47
C GLU A 133 6.99 2.85 1.76
N LYS A 134 7.11 3.46 0.58
CA LYS A 134 6.00 4.14 -0.13
C LYS A 134 5.64 3.54 -1.48
N GLY A 135 6.55 2.81 -2.13
CA GLY A 135 6.36 2.34 -3.50
C GLY A 135 7.32 1.24 -3.89
N ILE A 136 7.60 1.19 -5.18
CA ILE A 136 8.54 0.26 -5.81
C ILE A 136 9.83 1.02 -6.10
N GLY A 137 10.96 0.42 -5.79
CA GLY A 137 12.27 0.91 -6.20
C GLY A 137 12.78 0.16 -7.43
N HIS A 138 13.35 0.90 -8.38
CA HIS A 138 14.13 0.32 -9.47
C HIS A 138 15.54 0.01 -8.97
N VAL A 139 16.00 -1.21 -9.22
CA VAL A 139 17.35 -1.65 -8.82
C VAL A 139 18.37 -1.00 -9.75
N GLU A 140 19.15 -0.06 -9.20
CA GLU A 140 20.26 0.57 -9.93
C GLU A 140 21.26 -0.48 -10.43
N GLY A 141 21.85 -0.26 -11.62
CA GLY A 141 22.70 -1.24 -12.27
C GLY A 141 21.96 -2.26 -13.13
N THR A 142 20.61 -2.29 -13.09
CA THR A 142 19.80 -3.04 -14.05
C THR A 142 19.32 -2.11 -15.18
N SER A 143 18.74 -2.67 -16.25
CA SER A 143 18.19 -1.84 -17.32
C SER A 143 17.05 -0.96 -16.81
N LEU A 144 16.99 0.30 -17.24
CA LEU A 144 15.82 1.14 -16.99
C LEU A 144 14.55 0.48 -17.55
N PRO A 145 13.38 0.69 -16.92
CA PRO A 145 12.14 -0.04 -17.23
C PRO A 145 11.43 0.49 -18.50
N ILE A 146 12.20 0.79 -19.55
CA ILE A 146 11.70 1.29 -20.85
C ILE A 146 11.49 0.18 -21.87
N GLY A 147 11.86 -1.07 -21.52
CA GLY A 147 11.87 -2.19 -22.43
C GLY A 147 12.91 -2.08 -23.55
N GLY A 148 12.94 -3.08 -24.41
CA GLY A 148 13.84 -3.15 -25.54
C GLY A 148 14.56 -4.51 -25.63
N LYS A 149 15.18 -4.79 -26.77
CA LYS A 149 15.97 -6.03 -26.93
C LYS A 149 17.20 -5.99 -26.06
N SER A 150 17.51 -7.12 -25.43
CA SER A 150 18.63 -7.27 -24.53
C SER A 150 18.55 -6.30 -23.32
N THR A 151 17.34 -6.19 -22.72
CA THR A 151 17.13 -5.44 -21.50
C THR A 151 16.51 -6.31 -20.42
N HIS A 152 16.89 -6.06 -19.16
CA HIS A 152 16.28 -6.69 -18.00
C HIS A 152 16.20 -5.67 -16.86
N ALA A 153 15.00 -5.12 -16.63
CA ALA A 153 14.75 -4.20 -15.54
C ALA A 153 14.32 -4.97 -14.27
N VAL A 154 14.80 -4.54 -13.13
CA VAL A 154 14.47 -5.17 -11.84
C VAL A 154 13.78 -4.16 -10.93
N LEU A 155 12.60 -4.55 -10.43
CA LEU A 155 11.74 -3.72 -9.61
C LEU A 155 11.50 -4.40 -8.26
N ALA A 156 11.88 -3.74 -7.17
CA ALA A 156 11.79 -4.29 -5.83
C ALA A 156 10.78 -3.55 -4.96
N ALA A 157 10.02 -4.27 -4.15
CA ALA A 157 9.15 -3.70 -3.14
C ALA A 157 8.99 -4.63 -1.95
N HIS A 158 8.70 -4.04 -0.80
CA HIS A 158 8.48 -4.79 0.43
C HIS A 158 7.27 -5.72 0.39
N ARG A 159 7.36 -6.76 1.20
CA ARG A 159 6.28 -7.68 1.54
C ARG A 159 6.03 -7.66 3.04
N GLY A 160 4.74 -7.53 3.43
CA GLY A 160 4.35 -7.64 4.83
C GLY A 160 4.53 -6.38 5.66
N LEU A 161 4.63 -5.20 5.05
CA LEU A 161 4.57 -3.95 5.79
C LEU A 161 3.18 -3.76 6.41
N PRO A 162 3.09 -3.35 7.69
CA PRO A 162 1.80 -3.17 8.37
C PRO A 162 1.00 -1.98 7.82
N ASN A 163 1.64 -1.07 7.09
CA ASN A 163 1.06 0.19 6.60
C ASN A 163 0.91 0.24 5.08
N ALA A 164 1.44 -0.72 4.32
CA ALA A 164 1.36 -0.75 2.87
C ALA A 164 1.39 -2.17 2.32
N LYS A 165 0.48 -2.48 1.41
CA LYS A 165 0.38 -3.80 0.81
C LYS A 165 1.53 -4.11 -0.14
N LEU A 166 1.90 -3.14 -0.98
CA LEU A 166 2.96 -3.22 -2.00
C LEU A 166 2.98 -4.60 -2.71
N PHE A 167 4.09 -5.37 -2.60
CA PHE A 167 4.22 -6.72 -3.18
C PHE A 167 3.81 -7.84 -2.21
N THR A 168 2.98 -7.54 -1.20
CA THR A 168 2.54 -8.57 -0.22
C THR A 168 1.89 -9.78 -0.89
N ASP A 169 1.10 -9.57 -1.92
CA ASP A 169 0.37 -10.61 -2.64
C ASP A 169 1.10 -11.10 -3.91
N LEU A 170 2.37 -10.74 -4.13
CA LEU A 170 3.11 -11.12 -5.32
C LEU A 170 3.22 -12.65 -5.50
N ASP A 171 3.15 -13.40 -4.40
CA ASP A 171 3.14 -14.87 -4.42
C ASP A 171 1.86 -15.49 -4.99
N GLN A 172 0.82 -14.70 -5.24
CA GLN A 172 -0.40 -15.14 -5.92
C GLN A 172 -0.26 -15.12 -7.45
N MET A 173 0.84 -14.56 -7.97
CA MET A 173 1.11 -14.56 -9.40
C MET A 173 1.42 -15.95 -9.92
N GLU A 174 0.94 -16.23 -11.13
CA GLU A 174 1.12 -17.49 -11.84
C GLU A 174 1.75 -17.25 -13.21
N LYS A 175 2.40 -18.26 -13.78
CA LYS A 175 2.87 -18.20 -15.18
C LYS A 175 1.70 -17.94 -16.11
N GLY A 176 1.86 -16.94 -16.96
CA GLY A 176 0.81 -16.50 -17.88
C GLY A 176 0.08 -15.24 -17.44
N ASP A 177 0.12 -14.86 -16.15
CA ASP A 177 -0.41 -13.60 -15.68
C ASP A 177 0.32 -12.41 -16.31
N ILE A 178 -0.32 -11.25 -16.35
CA ILE A 178 0.22 -10.05 -16.98
C ILE A 178 0.37 -8.94 -15.95
N PHE A 179 1.45 -8.19 -16.08
CA PHE A 179 1.61 -6.88 -15.45
C PHE A 179 2.03 -5.84 -16.49
N ILE A 180 1.73 -4.58 -16.25
CA ILE A 180 1.91 -3.48 -17.20
C ILE A 180 2.72 -2.37 -16.53
N LEU A 181 3.80 -1.94 -17.18
CA LEU A 181 4.51 -0.72 -16.82
C LEU A 181 3.97 0.46 -17.61
N HIS A 182 3.75 1.57 -16.94
CA HIS A 182 3.35 2.86 -17.53
C HIS A 182 4.52 3.83 -17.41
N ILE A 183 5.28 4.00 -18.50
CA ILE A 183 6.51 4.81 -18.54
C ILE A 183 6.38 5.85 -19.64
N LEU A 184 6.50 7.12 -19.29
CA LEU A 184 6.40 8.24 -20.23
C LEU A 184 5.24 8.07 -21.24
N GLY A 185 4.04 7.76 -20.75
CA GLY A 185 2.83 7.57 -21.55
C GLY A 185 2.76 6.28 -22.37
N LYS A 186 3.80 5.43 -22.37
CA LYS A 186 3.75 4.10 -23.00
C LYS A 186 3.32 3.03 -22.01
N HIS A 187 2.59 2.04 -22.53
CA HIS A 187 2.14 0.87 -21.79
C HIS A 187 2.95 -0.34 -22.23
N LEU A 188 3.76 -0.89 -21.35
CA LEU A 188 4.68 -1.96 -21.58
C LEU A 188 4.18 -3.21 -20.86
N ALA A 189 3.50 -4.12 -21.58
CA ALA A 189 2.95 -5.34 -20.98
C ALA A 189 3.99 -6.46 -20.95
N TYR A 190 4.03 -7.17 -19.82
CA TYR A 190 4.90 -8.31 -19.59
C TYR A 190 4.07 -9.50 -19.12
N LYS A 191 4.31 -10.66 -19.73
CA LYS A 191 3.65 -11.92 -19.37
C LYS A 191 4.59 -12.74 -18.51
N VAL A 192 4.15 -13.16 -17.34
CA VAL A 192 4.94 -13.96 -16.41
C VAL A 192 5.36 -15.28 -17.06
N ASP A 193 6.65 -15.48 -17.20
CA ASP A 193 7.28 -16.68 -17.77
C ASP A 193 8.01 -17.50 -16.71
N GLN A 194 8.52 -16.86 -15.65
CA GLN A 194 9.28 -17.53 -14.60
C GLN A 194 8.88 -17.02 -13.22
N ILE A 195 8.78 -17.96 -12.26
CA ILE A 195 8.61 -17.67 -10.83
C ILE A 195 9.62 -18.55 -10.09
N LYS A 196 10.48 -17.94 -9.27
CA LYS A 196 11.51 -18.62 -8.49
C LYS A 196 11.60 -18.05 -7.07
N THR A 197 12.07 -18.87 -6.16
CA THR A 197 12.51 -18.44 -4.84
C THR A 197 14.00 -18.75 -4.73
N VAL A 198 14.79 -17.73 -4.44
CA VAL A 198 16.27 -17.78 -4.43
C VAL A 198 16.82 -17.22 -3.12
N LEU A 199 18.09 -17.45 -2.82
CA LEU A 199 18.80 -16.76 -1.75
C LEU A 199 19.09 -15.29 -2.15
N PRO A 200 19.32 -14.40 -1.18
CA PRO A 200 19.57 -12.98 -1.47
C PRO A 200 20.77 -12.72 -2.39
N ASP A 201 21.79 -13.54 -2.32
CA ASP A 201 23.04 -13.48 -3.10
C ASP A 201 22.95 -14.19 -4.47
N GLU A 202 21.86 -14.90 -4.76
CA GLU A 202 21.63 -15.58 -6.03
C GLU A 202 20.99 -14.63 -7.06
N THR A 203 21.82 -13.88 -7.79
CA THR A 203 21.38 -12.83 -8.73
C THR A 203 21.41 -13.26 -10.21
N SER A 204 21.87 -14.45 -10.55
CA SER A 204 22.01 -14.93 -11.95
C SER A 204 20.71 -14.95 -12.77
N ASP A 205 19.56 -15.03 -12.10
CA ASP A 205 18.25 -14.94 -12.78
C ASP A 205 17.86 -13.50 -13.18
N LEU A 206 18.69 -12.52 -12.84
CA LEU A 206 18.50 -11.10 -13.14
C LEU A 206 19.36 -10.63 -14.31
N ASP A 207 20.22 -11.52 -14.86
CA ASP A 207 21.08 -11.21 -15.98
C ASP A 207 20.29 -10.92 -17.26
N ILE A 208 20.86 -10.10 -18.14
CA ILE A 208 20.30 -9.82 -19.46
C ILE A 208 20.39 -11.08 -20.32
N ILE A 209 19.29 -11.47 -20.96
CA ILE A 209 19.23 -12.48 -21.99
C ILE A 209 19.26 -11.80 -23.35
N GLU A 210 20.27 -12.14 -24.19
CA GLU A 210 20.45 -11.50 -25.48
C GLU A 210 19.19 -11.62 -26.38
N GLY A 211 18.74 -10.50 -26.90
CA GLY A 211 17.58 -10.41 -27.77
C GLY A 211 16.24 -10.38 -27.05
N GLU A 212 16.18 -10.64 -25.76
CA GLU A 212 14.94 -10.66 -24.97
C GLU A 212 14.71 -9.34 -24.22
N ASP A 213 13.47 -9.11 -23.81
CA ASP A 213 13.03 -7.93 -23.05
C ASP A 213 12.29 -8.44 -21.80
N HIS A 214 12.95 -8.30 -20.65
CA HIS A 214 12.46 -8.82 -19.38
C HIS A 214 12.27 -7.72 -18.33
N VAL A 215 11.33 -7.99 -17.43
CA VAL A 215 11.19 -7.30 -16.15
C VAL A 215 11.01 -8.32 -15.05
N THR A 216 11.79 -8.22 -13.98
CA THR A 216 11.62 -9.04 -12.78
C THR A 216 11.12 -8.21 -11.61
N LEU A 217 10.04 -8.68 -10.98
CA LEU A 217 9.51 -8.14 -9.73
C LEU A 217 10.10 -8.94 -8.58
N ILE A 218 10.70 -8.26 -7.58
CA ILE A 218 11.38 -8.90 -6.45
C ILE A 218 10.72 -8.49 -5.14
N THR A 219 10.52 -9.47 -4.26
CA THR A 219 10.11 -9.23 -2.88
C THR A 219 10.69 -10.28 -1.93
N CYS A 220 10.65 -10.00 -0.63
CA CYS A 220 11.08 -10.94 0.40
C CYS A 220 10.11 -12.10 0.58
N THR A 221 10.62 -13.28 0.89
CA THR A 221 9.83 -14.49 1.19
C THR A 221 10.60 -15.41 2.15
N PRO A 222 9.95 -16.30 2.97
CA PRO A 222 8.53 -16.33 3.28
C PRO A 222 8.05 -15.07 4.02
N TYR A 223 6.73 -14.82 4.02
CA TYR A 223 6.13 -13.68 4.70
C TYR A 223 6.57 -13.58 6.17
N GLY A 224 7.10 -12.42 6.56
CA GLY A 224 7.55 -12.14 7.92
C GLY A 224 8.86 -12.83 8.34
N VAL A 225 9.41 -13.76 7.53
CA VAL A 225 10.70 -14.43 7.77
C VAL A 225 11.82 -13.81 6.91
N ASN A 226 11.53 -13.52 5.64
CA ASN A 226 12.34 -12.72 4.72
C ASN A 226 13.75 -13.30 4.39
N THR A 227 13.95 -14.61 4.54
CA THR A 227 15.23 -15.28 4.32
C THR A 227 15.60 -15.48 2.85
N HIS A 228 14.63 -15.39 1.97
CA HIS A 228 14.76 -15.60 0.53
C HIS A 228 14.16 -14.44 -0.24
N ARG A 229 14.34 -14.45 -1.56
CA ARG A 229 13.72 -13.51 -2.51
C ARG A 229 12.79 -14.28 -3.45
N LEU A 230 11.56 -13.76 -3.59
CA LEU A 230 10.63 -14.22 -4.61
C LEU A 230 10.85 -13.39 -5.86
N LEU A 231 11.18 -14.05 -6.96
CA LEU A 231 11.37 -13.47 -8.28
C LEU A 231 10.17 -13.84 -9.16
N VAL A 232 9.48 -12.84 -9.69
CA VAL A 232 8.41 -13.00 -10.68
C VAL A 232 8.85 -12.28 -11.94
N ARG A 233 9.38 -13.05 -12.92
CA ARG A 233 9.86 -12.51 -14.19
C ARG A 233 8.77 -12.52 -15.23
N GLY A 234 8.67 -11.45 -16.00
CA GLY A 234 7.85 -11.34 -17.19
C GLY A 234 8.66 -11.05 -18.42
N VAL A 235 8.28 -11.66 -19.52
CA VAL A 235 8.80 -11.38 -20.87
C VAL A 235 7.85 -10.45 -21.61
N ARG A 236 8.39 -9.53 -22.38
CA ARG A 236 7.63 -8.56 -23.16
C ARG A 236 6.54 -9.22 -24.01
N THR A 237 5.32 -8.72 -23.94
CA THR A 237 4.19 -9.18 -24.72
C THR A 237 3.46 -8.01 -25.37
N LYS A 238 2.59 -8.30 -26.33
CA LYS A 238 1.73 -7.26 -26.92
C LYS A 238 0.75 -6.78 -25.86
N TYR A 239 0.66 -5.48 -25.69
CA TYR A 239 -0.41 -4.87 -24.91
C TYR A 239 -1.70 -4.93 -25.75
N VAL A 240 -2.58 -5.84 -25.37
CA VAL A 240 -3.93 -5.90 -25.95
C VAL A 240 -4.84 -5.21 -24.95
N VAL A 241 -5.30 -4.01 -25.26
CA VAL A 241 -6.48 -3.45 -24.61
C VAL A 241 -7.63 -4.29 -25.14
N GLU A 242 -8.01 -5.36 -24.44
CA GLU A 242 -9.31 -5.95 -24.68
C GLU A 242 -10.33 -4.84 -24.48
N ASP A 243 -11.21 -4.68 -25.48
CA ASP A 243 -12.34 -3.75 -25.42
C ASP A 243 -13.26 -4.19 -24.28
N THR A 244 -12.87 -3.89 -23.06
CA THR A 244 -13.56 -4.25 -21.81
C THR A 244 -14.79 -3.39 -21.62
N LYS A 245 -15.66 -3.33 -22.64
CA LYS A 245 -17.04 -2.83 -22.44
C LYS A 245 -17.84 -3.72 -21.51
N ASN A 246 -17.33 -4.92 -21.16
CA ASN A 246 -18.03 -5.90 -20.33
C ASN A 246 -17.14 -6.60 -19.28
N ASP A 247 -15.89 -6.25 -19.10
CA ASP A 247 -15.05 -6.87 -18.08
C ASP A 247 -14.90 -5.92 -16.88
N GLU A 248 -15.69 -6.17 -15.84
CA GLU A 248 -15.61 -5.48 -14.54
C GLU A 248 -14.28 -5.75 -13.80
N THR A 249 -13.35 -6.50 -14.42
CA THR A 249 -12.10 -6.95 -13.80
C THR A 249 -10.90 -6.04 -14.03
N ILE A 250 -10.97 -5.07 -14.97
CA ILE A 250 -9.99 -4.00 -15.05
C ILE A 250 -10.69 -2.71 -14.57
N PRO A 251 -10.47 -2.27 -13.35
CA PRO A 251 -11.01 -0.99 -12.93
C PRO A 251 -10.25 0.11 -13.70
N GLN A 252 -10.86 0.61 -14.74
CA GLN A 252 -10.59 1.96 -15.26
C GLN A 252 -10.75 2.94 -14.09
N LYS A 253 -9.68 3.34 -13.44
CA LYS A 253 -9.56 3.92 -12.11
C LYS A 253 -10.00 2.90 -11.04
N LEU A 254 -9.06 2.21 -10.41
CA LEU A 254 -9.28 1.74 -9.06
C LEU A 254 -10.00 2.87 -8.33
N ALA A 255 -11.26 2.65 -7.96
CA ALA A 255 -12.03 3.64 -7.19
C ALA A 255 -11.33 3.75 -5.83
N VAL A 256 -10.25 4.53 -5.81
CA VAL A 256 -9.48 4.77 -4.59
C VAL A 256 -10.39 5.53 -3.68
N VAL A 257 -10.91 4.83 -2.70
CA VAL A 257 -11.81 5.42 -1.72
C VAL A 257 -11.01 6.48 -0.96
N ASP A 258 -11.48 7.73 -1.05
CA ASP A 258 -10.84 8.83 -0.32
C ASP A 258 -10.85 8.51 1.19
N PRO A 259 -9.66 8.27 1.80
CA PRO A 259 -9.58 7.90 3.21
C PRO A 259 -10.18 8.97 4.13
N LYS A 260 -10.23 10.23 3.71
CA LYS A 260 -10.88 11.31 4.46
C LYS A 260 -12.39 11.08 4.59
N ARG A 261 -13.05 10.55 3.55
CA ARG A 261 -14.48 10.21 3.58
C ARG A 261 -14.74 9.02 4.49
N VAL A 262 -13.86 8.01 4.47
CA VAL A 262 -13.97 6.84 5.36
C VAL A 262 -13.76 7.24 6.81
N LEU A 263 -12.74 8.06 7.10
CA LEU A 263 -12.50 8.60 8.43
C LEU A 263 -13.67 9.45 8.93
N ALA A 264 -14.23 10.31 8.09
CA ALA A 264 -15.42 11.11 8.44
C ALA A 264 -16.64 10.23 8.72
N GLY A 265 -16.88 9.19 7.90
CA GLY A 265 -17.94 8.21 8.14
C GLY A 265 -17.73 7.42 9.44
N GLY A 266 -16.51 6.96 9.68
CA GLY A 266 -16.12 6.28 10.93
C GLY A 266 -16.31 7.15 12.17
N ALA A 267 -15.91 8.43 12.10
CA ALA A 267 -16.13 9.40 13.18
C ALA A 267 -17.63 9.62 13.44
N ALA A 268 -18.44 9.74 12.41
CA ALA A 268 -19.90 9.89 12.55
C ALA A 268 -20.53 8.67 13.24
N VAL A 269 -20.15 7.45 12.83
CA VAL A 269 -20.62 6.21 13.47
C VAL A 269 -20.20 6.16 14.94
N LEU A 270 -18.98 6.56 15.27
CA LEU A 270 -18.46 6.61 16.63
C LEU A 270 -19.25 7.58 17.52
N VAL A 271 -19.58 8.76 16.99
CA VAL A 271 -20.44 9.75 17.69
C VAL A 271 -21.82 9.17 17.97
N VAL A 272 -22.42 8.48 16.98
CA VAL A 272 -23.73 7.83 17.15
C VAL A 272 -23.66 6.74 18.23
N LEU A 273 -22.62 5.92 18.26
CA LEU A 273 -22.43 4.89 19.27
C LEU A 273 -22.27 5.50 20.68
N ILE A 274 -21.48 6.57 20.82
CA ILE A 274 -21.32 7.29 22.09
C ILE A 274 -22.67 7.84 22.57
N LEU A 275 -23.46 8.45 21.68
CA LEU A 275 -24.81 8.94 21.99
C LEU A 275 -25.75 7.82 22.44
N LEU A 276 -25.73 6.68 21.74
CA LEU A 276 -26.53 5.52 22.12
C LEU A 276 -26.14 4.99 23.50
N ILE A 277 -24.85 4.83 23.78
CA ILE A 277 -24.35 4.43 25.10
C ILE A 277 -24.80 5.42 26.17
N TYR A 278 -24.65 6.72 25.93
CA TYR A 278 -25.11 7.78 26.83
C TYR A 278 -26.62 7.68 27.12
N LEU A 279 -27.44 7.48 26.08
CA LEU A 279 -28.89 7.34 26.22
C LEU A 279 -29.27 6.08 27.03
N ILE A 280 -28.61 4.96 26.77
CA ILE A 280 -28.82 3.70 27.52
C ILE A 280 -28.47 3.90 29.01
N VAL A 281 -27.30 4.47 29.29
CA VAL A 281 -26.87 4.74 30.67
C VAL A 281 -27.87 5.68 31.37
N ARG A 282 -28.25 6.78 30.72
CA ARG A 282 -29.23 7.74 31.25
C ARG A 282 -30.60 7.09 31.50
N HIS A 283 -31.05 6.22 30.61
CA HIS A 283 -32.31 5.48 30.78
C HIS A 283 -32.26 4.51 31.96
N ARG A 284 -31.16 3.77 32.10
CA ARG A 284 -30.92 2.85 33.25
C ARG A 284 -30.86 3.63 34.57
N ASP A 285 -30.22 4.79 34.61
CA ASP A 285 -30.17 5.63 35.81
C ASP A 285 -31.56 6.18 36.19
N LYS A 286 -32.38 6.59 35.20
CA LYS A 286 -33.76 6.98 35.46
C LYS A 286 -34.61 5.85 36.02
N LYS A 287 -34.49 4.63 35.47
CA LYS A 287 -35.23 3.45 36.00
C LYS A 287 -34.76 3.11 37.42
N ARG A 288 -33.47 3.18 37.71
CA ARG A 288 -32.93 2.95 39.07
C ARG A 288 -33.46 3.98 40.09
N LYS A 289 -33.49 5.25 39.72
CA LYS A 289 -34.06 6.31 40.58
C LYS A 289 -35.56 6.13 40.85
N LYS A 290 -36.35 5.74 39.82
CA LYS A 290 -37.77 5.44 40.01
C LYS A 290 -37.98 4.25 40.96
N LYS A 291 -37.20 3.18 40.83
CA LYS A 291 -37.31 2.01 41.71
C LYS A 291 -36.92 2.34 43.17
N GLN A 292 -35.87 3.14 43.36
CA GLN A 292 -35.51 3.59 44.72
C GLN A 292 -36.54 4.49 45.38
N LEU A 293 -37.29 5.27 44.56
CA LEU A 293 -38.37 6.15 45.05
C LEU A 293 -39.60 5.33 45.43
N SER A 294 -39.93 4.24 44.68
CA SER A 294 -41.04 3.34 45.06
C SER A 294 -40.71 2.53 46.31
N GLU A 295 -39.49 2.00 46.43
CA GLU A 295 -39.06 1.26 47.62
C GLU A 295 -39.07 2.15 48.88
N ARG A 296 -38.69 3.43 48.76
CA ARG A 296 -38.79 4.38 49.90
C ARG A 296 -40.19 4.76 50.27
N LYS A 297 -41.15 4.77 49.34
CA LYS A 297 -42.55 5.03 49.62
C LYS A 297 -43.20 3.86 50.35
N GLU A 298 -42.89 2.63 49.92
CA GLU A 298 -43.37 1.38 50.58
C GLU A 298 -42.79 1.25 51.99
N GLU A 299 -41.47 1.59 52.21
CA GLU A 299 -40.89 1.64 53.54
C GLU A 299 -41.58 2.65 54.46
N ALA A 300 -41.88 3.86 53.97
CA ALA A 300 -42.57 4.91 54.75
C ALA A 300 -44.03 4.55 55.13
N GLU A 301 -44.76 3.89 54.23
CA GLU A 301 -46.12 3.38 54.52
C GLU A 301 -46.15 2.21 55.50
N SER A 302 -45.06 1.40 55.58
CA SER A 302 -44.95 0.30 56.55
C SER A 302 -44.58 0.77 57.97
N ASP A 303 -43.91 1.92 58.10
CA ASP A 303 -43.53 2.54 59.39
C ASP A 303 -44.68 3.34 60.03
N GLU A 304 -45.74 3.71 59.29
CA GLU A 304 -46.94 4.36 59.77
C GLU A 304 -48.07 3.42 60.24
N LYS A 305 -47.93 2.13 60.04
CA LYS A 305 -48.86 1.08 60.53
C LYS A 305 -48.32 0.35 61.72
#